data_11f73916e4abb045674d31266f2d3bf1
#
_entry.id   11f73916e4abb045674d31266f2d3bf1
#
_cell.length_a   1.000
_cell.length_b   1.000
_cell.length_c   1.000
_cell.angle_alpha   90.00
_cell.angle_beta   90.00
_cell.angle_gamma   90.00
#
_symmetry.space_group_name_H-M   'P 1'
#
loop_
_entity.id
_entity.type
_entity.pdbx_description
1 polymer ?
#
loop_
_entity_poly.entity_id
_entity_poly.type
_entity_poly.pdbx_seq_one_letter_code
_entity_poly.pdbx_strand_id
1 'polypeptide(L)'
;VLELTMACLSGADEGATAGMLMADAPSAPGSVLRMGRDRSVCRLVPPDDWLFVSRTHLEFRCGPDGTWRVTWLRGSHPEPASQVRLTVGGVPSPLEYGGTAPLSRGGSGDVVIQDRAGPRSVNVGFYVEG
;
A
#
# COMPACT_ATOMS: atom_id res chain seq x y z
N VAL A 1 15.15 -7.80 1.03
CA VAL A 1 14.74 -6.38 0.92
C VAL A 1 13.35 -6.31 0.33
N LEU A 2 12.47 -5.52 0.92
CA LEU A 2 11.21 -5.13 0.30
C LEU A 2 11.38 -3.76 -0.32
N GLU A 3 11.04 -3.65 -1.60
CA GLU A 3 11.06 -2.38 -2.32
C GLU A 3 9.63 -1.99 -2.66
N LEU A 4 9.26 -0.75 -2.35
CA LEU A 4 7.93 -0.20 -2.62
C LEU A 4 8.06 1.02 -3.53
N THR A 5 7.13 1.12 -4.48
CA THR A 5 7.00 2.28 -5.36
C THR A 5 5.54 2.71 -5.36
N MET A 6 5.28 3.94 -4.93
CA MET A 6 3.92 4.47 -4.88
C MET A 6 3.69 5.48 -5.99
N ALA A 7 2.61 5.30 -6.73
CA ALA A 7 2.13 6.24 -7.73
C ALA A 7 0.69 6.65 -7.40
N CYS A 8 0.43 7.95 -7.47
CA CYS A 8 -0.90 8.50 -7.21
C CYS A 8 -1.55 8.88 -8.55
N LEU A 9 -2.71 8.29 -8.84
CA LEU A 9 -3.40 8.45 -10.12
C LEU A 9 -4.69 9.23 -9.92
N SER A 10 -4.84 10.34 -10.62
CA SER A 10 -6.05 11.17 -10.52
C SER A 10 -7.23 10.60 -11.30
N GLY A 11 -6.96 9.76 -12.29
CA GLY A 11 -7.99 9.18 -13.15
C GLY A 11 -8.58 10.14 -14.17
N ALA A 12 -8.40 11.45 -13.99
CA ALA A 12 -8.96 12.46 -14.87
C ALA A 12 -8.11 12.65 -16.14
N ASP A 13 -6.80 12.56 -15.99
CA ASP A 13 -5.86 12.69 -17.09
C ASP A 13 -5.10 11.37 -17.25
N GLU A 14 -5.15 10.80 -18.42
CA GLU A 14 -4.44 9.56 -18.71
C GLU A 14 -2.94 9.73 -18.48
N GLY A 15 -2.39 8.88 -17.63
CA GLY A 15 -0.97 8.90 -17.32
C GLY A 15 -0.52 10.01 -16.38
N ALA A 16 -1.44 10.87 -15.91
CA ALA A 16 -1.09 11.91 -14.97
C ALA A 16 -0.91 11.30 -13.57
N THR A 17 0.26 11.49 -13.00
CA THR A 17 0.55 11.06 -11.64
C THR A 17 0.85 12.29 -10.78
N ALA A 18 0.40 12.27 -9.53
CA ALA A 18 0.69 13.35 -8.59
C ALA A 18 2.13 13.28 -8.05
N GLY A 19 2.87 12.24 -8.44
CA GLY A 19 4.24 12.03 -8.05
C GLY A 19 4.52 10.54 -7.84
N MET A 20 5.79 10.20 -7.75
CA MET A 20 6.22 8.84 -7.50
C MET A 20 7.18 8.83 -6.33
N LEU A 21 6.90 8.02 -5.32
CA LEU A 21 7.73 7.85 -4.14
C LEU A 21 8.23 6.42 -4.03
N MET A 22 9.41 6.26 -3.48
CA MET A 22 10.02 4.95 -3.29
C MET A 22 10.44 4.79 -1.83
N ALA A 23 10.32 3.57 -1.33
CA ALA A 23 10.81 3.21 0.00
C ALA A 23 11.27 1.77 -0.02
N ASP A 24 12.24 1.45 0.82
CA ASP A 24 12.71 0.09 0.98
C ASP A 24 13.06 -0.21 2.42
N ALA A 25 13.12 -1.49 2.75
CA ALA A 25 13.56 -1.95 4.07
C ALA A 25 14.15 -3.36 3.96
N PRO A 26 15.13 -3.69 4.81
CA PRO A 26 15.71 -5.02 4.82
C PRO A 26 14.69 -6.05 5.31
N SER A 27 14.79 -7.29 4.82
CA SER A 27 13.93 -8.40 5.26
C SER A 27 14.42 -8.96 6.59
N ALA A 28 14.47 -8.10 7.59
CA ALA A 28 14.84 -8.44 8.95
C ALA A 28 13.60 -8.47 9.82
N PRO A 29 13.49 -9.43 10.77
CA PRO A 29 12.33 -9.50 11.65
C PRO A 29 12.04 -8.17 12.35
N GLY A 30 10.78 -7.74 12.29
CA GLY A 30 10.36 -6.47 12.87
C GLY A 30 10.49 -5.25 11.98
N SER A 31 11.06 -5.37 10.77
CA SER A 31 11.11 -4.26 9.81
C SER A 31 9.69 -3.89 9.38
N VAL A 32 9.43 -2.59 9.28
CA VAL A 32 8.09 -2.06 8.97
C VAL A 32 8.21 -0.90 8.00
N LEU A 33 7.34 -0.89 6.99
CA LEU A 33 7.10 0.25 6.12
C LEU A 33 5.61 0.57 6.15
N ARG A 34 5.27 1.84 6.26
CA ARG A 34 3.87 2.28 6.30
C ARG A 34 3.58 3.27 5.18
N MET A 35 2.33 3.23 4.71
CA MET A 35 1.79 4.14 3.71
C MET A 35 0.55 4.81 4.28
N GLY A 36 0.47 6.13 4.14
CA GLY A 36 -0.66 6.91 4.61
C GLY A 36 -0.32 8.39 4.65
N ARG A 37 -1.30 9.22 5.07
CA ARG A 37 -1.14 10.68 5.06
C ARG A 37 -0.32 11.24 6.22
N ASP A 38 -0.01 10.42 7.23
CA ASP A 38 0.77 10.86 8.39
C ASP A 38 2.27 10.75 8.11
N ARG A 39 2.89 11.88 7.82
CA ARG A 39 4.31 11.96 7.48
C ARG A 39 5.24 11.56 8.61
N SER A 40 4.77 11.59 9.86
CA SER A 40 5.59 11.27 11.02
C SER A 40 5.84 9.77 11.16
N VAL A 41 4.98 8.93 10.59
CA VAL A 41 5.06 7.46 10.70
C VAL A 41 5.10 6.75 9.36
N CYS A 42 4.77 7.43 8.25
CA CYS A 42 4.69 6.82 6.92
C CYS A 42 5.85 7.28 6.03
N ARG A 43 6.43 6.32 5.32
CA ARG A 43 7.48 6.57 4.33
C ARG A 43 6.89 6.91 2.96
N LEU A 44 5.70 6.39 2.67
CA LEU A 44 4.97 6.67 1.43
C LEU A 44 3.76 7.52 1.78
N VAL A 45 3.75 8.77 1.32
CA VAL A 45 2.74 9.75 1.71
C VAL A 45 2.06 10.32 0.46
N PRO A 46 0.75 10.06 0.27
CA PRO A 46 -0.01 10.68 -0.82
C PRO A 46 -0.34 12.13 -0.50
N PRO A 47 -0.96 12.88 -1.46
CA PRO A 47 -1.40 14.25 -1.17
C PRO A 47 -2.33 14.31 0.04
N ASP A 48 -2.17 15.36 0.86
CA ASP A 48 -2.90 15.53 2.11
C ASP A 48 -4.42 15.62 1.95
N ASP A 49 -4.89 16.10 0.79
CA ASP A 49 -6.30 16.27 0.48
C ASP A 49 -6.95 15.01 -0.08
N TRP A 50 -6.21 13.92 -0.26
CA TRP A 50 -6.75 12.63 -0.69
C TRP A 50 -7.31 11.87 0.49
N LEU A 51 -8.49 12.29 0.94
CA LEU A 51 -9.08 11.84 2.21
C LEU A 51 -9.56 10.39 2.22
N PHE A 52 -9.64 9.73 1.06
CA PHE A 52 -9.94 8.30 1.01
C PHE A 52 -8.76 7.45 1.51
N VAL A 53 -7.58 8.05 1.65
CA VAL A 53 -6.42 7.41 2.27
C VAL A 53 -6.35 7.85 3.72
N SER A 54 -6.28 6.88 4.62
CA SER A 54 -6.17 7.12 6.06
C SER A 54 -4.80 7.69 6.44
N ARG A 55 -4.65 8.18 7.64
CA ARG A 55 -3.37 8.64 8.17
C ARG A 55 -2.31 7.53 8.13
N THR A 56 -2.67 6.32 8.57
CA THR A 56 -1.90 5.09 8.34
C THR A 56 -2.85 4.10 7.66
N HIS A 57 -2.60 3.84 6.39
CA HIS A 57 -3.53 3.05 5.57
C HIS A 57 -3.06 1.62 5.37
N LEU A 58 -1.81 1.46 4.98
CA LEU A 58 -1.18 0.15 4.77
C LEU A 58 0.06 0.02 5.64
N GLU A 59 0.27 -1.20 6.16
CA GLU A 59 1.49 -1.55 6.87
C GLU A 59 2.09 -2.78 6.24
N PHE A 60 3.36 -2.67 5.87
CA PHE A 60 4.15 -3.80 5.40
C PHE A 60 5.09 -4.18 6.55
N ARG A 61 4.95 -5.39 7.06
CA ARG A 61 5.72 -5.86 8.22
C ARG A 61 6.42 -7.17 7.90
N CYS A 62 7.71 -7.24 8.26
CA CYS A 62 8.49 -8.46 8.16
C CYS A 62 8.34 -9.27 9.45
N GLY A 63 7.87 -10.49 9.32
CA GLY A 63 7.70 -11.39 10.46
C GLY A 63 8.99 -12.04 10.91
N PRO A 64 8.95 -12.84 12.01
CA PRO A 64 10.14 -13.50 12.54
C PRO A 64 10.74 -14.54 11.60
N ASP A 65 9.97 -15.01 10.63
CA ASP A 65 10.41 -15.96 9.60
C ASP A 65 10.98 -15.26 8.36
N GLY A 66 11.09 -13.91 8.37
CA GLY A 66 11.56 -13.14 7.23
C GLY A 66 10.51 -12.93 6.14
N THR A 67 9.26 -13.34 6.37
CA THR A 67 8.17 -13.18 5.42
C THR A 67 7.48 -11.84 5.61
N TRP A 68 7.34 -11.08 4.52
CA TRP A 68 6.61 -9.82 4.53
C TRP A 68 5.11 -10.06 4.43
N ARG A 69 4.34 -9.23 5.13
CA ARG A 69 2.88 -9.22 5.07
C ARG A 69 2.41 -7.79 4.94
N VAL A 70 1.35 -7.60 4.15
CA VAL A 70 0.69 -6.31 4.02
C VAL A 70 -0.63 -6.36 4.76
N THR A 71 -0.91 -5.32 5.55
CA THR A 71 -2.16 -5.18 6.31
C THR A 71 -2.83 -3.88 5.91
N TRP A 72 -4.13 -3.94 5.62
CA TRP A 72 -4.97 -2.75 5.52
C TRP A 72 -5.38 -2.37 6.93
N LEU A 73 -4.73 -1.35 7.47
CA LEU A 73 -4.94 -0.96 8.86
C LEU A 73 -6.35 -0.42 9.08
N ARG A 74 -7.00 -0.93 10.10
CA ARG A 74 -8.33 -0.47 10.45
C ARG A 74 -8.25 0.85 11.20
N GLY A 75 -8.91 1.88 10.67
CA GLY A 75 -8.96 3.20 11.29
C GLY A 75 -10.13 3.36 12.24
N SER A 76 -10.41 4.62 12.58
CA SER A 76 -11.52 4.97 13.47
C SER A 76 -12.90 4.87 12.81
N HIS A 77 -12.96 4.78 11.49
CA HIS A 77 -14.22 4.69 10.77
C HIS A 77 -14.67 3.24 10.66
N PRO A 78 -15.97 2.92 10.89
CA PRO A 78 -16.47 1.56 10.74
C PRO A 78 -16.44 1.09 9.29
N GLU A 79 -16.61 1.99 8.33
CA GLU A 79 -16.52 1.70 6.90
C GLU A 79 -15.45 2.56 6.25
N PRO A 80 -14.58 1.97 5.43
CA PRO A 80 -13.55 2.73 4.74
C PRO A 80 -14.12 3.51 3.55
N ALA A 81 -13.49 4.63 3.23
CA ALA A 81 -13.83 5.42 2.04
C ALA A 81 -13.14 4.91 0.78
N SER A 82 -12.43 3.81 0.87
CA SER A 82 -11.67 3.22 -0.24
C SER A 82 -11.88 1.70 -0.29
N GLN A 83 -11.40 1.10 -1.37
CA GLN A 83 -11.28 -0.35 -1.52
C GLN A 83 -9.82 -0.65 -1.76
N VAL A 84 -9.33 -1.76 -1.26
CA VAL A 84 -7.95 -2.20 -1.44
C VAL A 84 -7.95 -3.52 -2.18
N ARG A 85 -7.12 -3.59 -3.23
CA ARG A 85 -6.94 -4.79 -4.03
C ARG A 85 -5.46 -5.14 -4.08
N LEU A 86 -5.16 -6.40 -3.86
CA LEU A 86 -3.81 -6.94 -3.96
C LEU A 86 -3.71 -7.74 -5.26
N THR A 87 -2.73 -7.41 -6.10
CA THR A 87 -2.46 -8.15 -7.33
C THR A 87 -1.09 -8.82 -7.19
N VAL A 88 -1.07 -10.14 -7.32
CA VAL A 88 0.14 -10.94 -7.25
C VAL A 88 0.16 -11.84 -8.48
N GLY A 89 1.25 -11.81 -9.24
CA GLY A 89 1.39 -12.62 -10.44
C GLY A 89 0.31 -12.37 -11.49
N GLY A 90 -0.22 -11.14 -11.54
CA GLY A 90 -1.29 -10.78 -12.46
C GLY A 90 -2.69 -11.15 -11.99
N VAL A 91 -2.82 -11.77 -10.81
CA VAL A 91 -4.12 -12.20 -10.28
C VAL A 91 -4.57 -11.22 -9.19
N PRO A 92 -5.62 -10.43 -9.42
CA PRO A 92 -6.14 -9.51 -8.42
C PRO A 92 -7.02 -10.24 -7.41
N SER A 93 -6.92 -9.81 -6.14
CA SER A 93 -7.83 -10.27 -5.08
C SER A 93 -8.12 -9.11 -4.13
N PRO A 94 -9.33 -9.05 -3.56
CA PRO A 94 -9.64 -7.99 -2.61
C PRO A 94 -8.89 -8.23 -1.29
N LEU A 95 -8.43 -7.13 -0.69
CA LEU A 95 -7.93 -7.16 0.68
C LEU A 95 -9.01 -6.56 1.56
N GLU A 96 -9.41 -7.26 2.58
CA GLU A 96 -10.47 -6.81 3.47
C GLU A 96 -9.95 -5.74 4.44
N TYR A 97 -10.85 -4.86 4.85
CA TYR A 97 -10.56 -3.83 5.84
C TYR A 97 -10.13 -4.49 7.15
N GLY A 98 -8.92 -4.20 7.60
CA GLY A 98 -8.30 -4.86 8.73
C GLY A 98 -7.64 -6.21 8.40
N GLY A 99 -7.71 -6.63 7.14
CA GLY A 99 -7.15 -7.91 6.70
C GLY A 99 -5.66 -7.84 6.41
N THR A 100 -5.02 -9.01 6.42
CA THR A 100 -3.59 -9.17 6.18
C THR A 100 -3.36 -10.24 5.12
N ALA A 101 -2.38 -10.01 4.25
CA ALA A 101 -1.98 -10.98 3.23
C ALA A 101 -0.47 -11.12 3.18
N PRO A 102 0.04 -12.34 2.94
CA PRO A 102 1.48 -12.56 2.81
C PRO A 102 2.00 -12.13 1.44
N LEU A 103 3.25 -11.70 1.40
CA LEU A 103 3.97 -11.39 0.17
C LEU A 103 5.08 -12.41 -0.01
N SER A 104 5.04 -13.16 -1.10
CA SER A 104 6.00 -14.25 -1.36
C SER A 104 7.40 -13.70 -1.66
N ARG A 105 8.43 -14.41 -1.19
CA ARG A 105 9.82 -14.11 -1.55
C ARG A 105 10.01 -14.22 -3.06
N GLY A 106 10.75 -13.28 -3.62
CA GLY A 106 10.95 -13.19 -5.06
C GLY A 106 9.70 -12.74 -5.80
N GLY A 107 8.61 -12.45 -5.08
CA GLY A 107 7.36 -12.03 -5.66
C GLY A 107 7.28 -10.53 -5.89
N SER A 108 6.45 -10.17 -6.85
CA SER A 108 6.15 -8.77 -7.15
C SER A 108 4.67 -8.62 -7.45
N GLY A 109 4.17 -7.41 -7.30
CA GLY A 109 2.77 -7.11 -7.57
C GLY A 109 2.44 -5.69 -7.17
N ASP A 110 1.15 -5.45 -6.99
CA ASP A 110 0.62 -4.14 -6.66
C ASP A 110 -0.43 -4.23 -5.58
N VAL A 111 -0.45 -3.21 -4.72
CA VAL A 111 -1.58 -2.95 -3.82
C VAL A 111 -2.23 -1.66 -4.30
N VAL A 112 -3.49 -1.74 -4.72
CA VAL A 112 -4.21 -0.59 -5.26
C VAL A 112 -5.26 -0.13 -4.26
N ILE A 113 -5.21 1.13 -3.90
CA ILE A 113 -6.20 1.79 -3.05
C ILE A 113 -7.08 2.63 -3.97
N GLN A 114 -8.33 2.24 -4.11
CA GLN A 114 -9.29 2.90 -4.99
C GLN A 114 -10.26 3.74 -4.17
N ASP A 115 -10.41 5.01 -4.53
CA ASP A 115 -11.43 5.89 -3.95
C ASP A 115 -12.82 5.39 -4.35
N ARG A 116 -13.70 5.13 -3.38
CA ARG A 116 -15.07 4.69 -3.67
C ARG A 116 -15.94 5.80 -4.25
N ALA A 117 -15.58 7.05 -3.99
CA ALA A 117 -16.39 8.20 -4.38
C ALA A 117 -15.85 8.91 -5.62
N GLY A 118 -14.73 8.47 -6.17
CA GLY A 118 -14.13 9.16 -7.30
C GLY A 118 -13.13 8.32 -8.07
N PRO A 119 -12.50 8.91 -9.10
CA PRO A 119 -11.58 8.19 -9.99
C PRO A 119 -10.15 8.07 -9.44
N ARG A 120 -9.85 8.71 -8.32
CA ARG A 120 -8.50 8.70 -7.75
C ARG A 120 -8.12 7.33 -7.22
N SER A 121 -6.87 6.96 -7.40
CA SER A 121 -6.33 5.72 -6.82
C SER A 121 -4.86 5.90 -6.48
N VAL A 122 -4.38 5.06 -5.56
CA VAL A 122 -2.97 4.98 -5.20
C VAL A 122 -2.51 3.57 -5.51
N ASN A 123 -1.45 3.46 -6.31
CA ASN A 123 -0.85 2.18 -6.66
C ASN A 123 0.47 2.04 -5.94
N VAL A 124 0.59 1.03 -5.08
CA VAL A 124 1.83 0.69 -4.39
C VAL A 124 2.37 -0.59 -4.99
N GLY A 125 3.35 -0.45 -5.89
CA GLY A 125 4.06 -1.58 -6.44
C GLY A 125 5.02 -2.15 -5.40
N PHE A 126 5.14 -3.47 -5.34
CA PHE A 126 6.08 -4.11 -4.41
C PHE A 126 6.93 -5.15 -5.11
N TYR A 127 8.15 -5.30 -4.60
CA TYR A 127 9.06 -6.38 -4.98
C TYR A 127 9.75 -6.89 -3.73
N VAL A 128 9.65 -8.19 -3.49
CA VAL A 128 10.31 -8.85 -2.35
C VAL A 128 11.51 -9.60 -2.90
N GLU A 129 12.70 -9.08 -2.63
CA GLU A 129 13.94 -9.72 -3.04
C GLU A 129 14.13 -11.04 -2.28
N GLY A 130 14.27 -12.11 -3.04
CA GLY A 130 14.33 -13.47 -2.52
C GLY A 130 15.66 -13.93 -2.00
#